data_9f4a97674936a8c287442c5910358aa2
#
_entry.id   9f4a97674936a8c287442c5910358aa2
#
_cell.length_a   1.000
_cell.length_b   1.000
_cell.length_c   1.000
_cell.angle_alpha   90.00
_cell.angle_beta   90.00
_cell.angle_gamma   90.00
#
_symmetry.space_group_name_H-M   'P 1'
#
loop_
_entity.id
_entity.type
_entity.pdbx_description
1 polymer ?
#
loop_
_entity_poly.entity_id
_entity_poly.type
_entity_poly.pdbx_seq_one_letter_code
_entity_poly.pdbx_strand_id
1 'polypeptide(L)'
;MIRKNKWTLIVTSVIILLPILAGLILWDQLPEQMPTHWGTNGTPDGWSGKPLAIFLPPVLLLFMHWICIGITAADPGNKNQTPKAIGMVLWIIPVLSLLISGLSYSVALGREINIMTLMPALFGLMFVLIGNYLPKCKRNHSIGIKILWTLHNDENWNATHRFGGKVWLIGGLVIIACSFLPGNAAMLVFFIATFVLVLLPVLYSWFYYKQQRKEGLPPVTANPATKWILLGVAVLLGFLFFFAGTGDIQVVYNPTQFTVDTNRWDDLTVEYNAVDHIQYRDEMVSGSRVGGFGGLRVLLGNFENEEFGRYTRYTYTGCDSCVIVTAGERTLVLNGKDRAATKNIYETLLTYIDN
;
A
#
# COMPACT_ATOMS: atom_id res chain seq x y z
N MET A 1 -10.63 28.75 -11.24
CA MET A 1 -9.67 27.67 -11.59
C MET A 1 -10.17 26.82 -12.76
N ILE A 2 -11.32 26.17 -12.67
CA ILE A 2 -11.85 25.21 -13.67
C ILE A 2 -11.94 25.82 -15.08
N ARG A 3 -12.63 26.95 -15.26
CA ARG A 3 -12.77 27.61 -16.58
C ARG A 3 -11.43 27.95 -17.22
N LYS A 4 -10.43 28.39 -16.43
CA LYS A 4 -9.08 28.76 -16.91
C LYS A 4 -8.27 27.55 -17.39
N ASN A 5 -8.52 26.35 -16.83
CA ASN A 5 -7.77 25.13 -17.13
C ASN A 5 -8.61 24.07 -17.86
N LYS A 6 -9.72 24.46 -18.51
CA LYS A 6 -10.69 23.52 -19.11
C LYS A 6 -10.05 22.51 -20.05
N TRP A 7 -9.14 22.95 -20.91
CA TRP A 7 -8.45 22.06 -21.84
C TRP A 7 -7.50 21.09 -21.16
N THR A 8 -6.75 21.57 -20.17
CA THR A 8 -5.90 20.71 -19.34
C THR A 8 -6.73 19.66 -18.60
N LEU A 9 -7.90 20.02 -18.05
CA LEU A 9 -8.81 19.11 -17.39
C LEU A 9 -9.35 18.03 -18.34
N ILE A 10 -9.70 18.38 -19.55
CA ILE A 10 -10.12 17.40 -20.57
C ILE A 10 -8.96 16.46 -20.89
N VAL A 11 -7.79 17.00 -21.18
CA VAL A 11 -6.59 16.20 -21.53
C VAL A 11 -6.21 15.26 -20.37
N THR A 12 -6.16 15.77 -19.14
CA THR A 12 -5.82 14.94 -17.97
C THR A 12 -6.86 13.86 -17.71
N SER A 13 -8.16 14.14 -17.89
CA SER A 13 -9.23 13.12 -17.77
C SER A 13 -9.11 12.05 -18.85
N VAL A 14 -8.80 12.42 -20.09
CA VAL A 14 -8.55 11.46 -21.18
C VAL A 14 -7.33 10.59 -20.86
N ILE A 15 -6.23 11.19 -20.40
CA ILE A 15 -5.01 10.46 -20.06
C ILE A 15 -5.26 9.43 -18.93
N ILE A 16 -6.09 9.77 -17.92
CA ILE A 16 -6.46 8.84 -16.87
C ILE A 16 -7.18 7.62 -17.43
N LEU A 17 -7.99 7.79 -18.47
CA LEU A 17 -8.75 6.69 -19.09
C LEU A 17 -7.99 5.95 -20.21
N LEU A 18 -6.84 6.45 -20.67
CA LEU A 18 -6.04 5.78 -21.70
C LEU A 18 -5.68 4.32 -21.38
N PRO A 19 -5.41 3.93 -20.12
CA PRO A 19 -5.18 2.53 -19.78
C PRO A 19 -6.33 1.61 -20.12
N ILE A 20 -7.59 2.08 -20.07
CA ILE A 20 -8.74 1.27 -20.49
C ILE A 20 -8.63 0.93 -21.98
N LEU A 21 -8.31 1.94 -22.80
CA LEU A 21 -8.12 1.71 -24.24
C LEU A 21 -6.96 0.74 -24.50
N ALA A 22 -5.84 0.91 -23.79
CA ALA A 22 -4.71 -0.02 -23.89
C ALA A 22 -5.12 -1.44 -23.48
N GLY A 23 -5.85 -1.60 -22.37
CA GLY A 23 -6.37 -2.89 -21.91
C GLY A 23 -7.33 -3.56 -22.89
N LEU A 24 -8.17 -2.76 -23.58
CA LEU A 24 -9.05 -3.27 -24.64
C LEU A 24 -8.27 -3.71 -25.89
N ILE A 25 -7.22 -2.99 -26.28
CA ILE A 25 -6.35 -3.38 -27.40
C ILE A 25 -5.58 -4.67 -27.07
N LEU A 26 -5.17 -4.83 -25.82
CA LEU A 26 -4.40 -5.99 -25.35
C LEU A 26 -5.28 -7.13 -24.83
N TRP A 27 -6.62 -7.03 -24.98
CA TRP A 27 -7.58 -7.91 -24.31
C TRP A 27 -7.29 -9.39 -24.48
N ASP A 28 -7.02 -9.83 -25.70
CA ASP A 28 -6.76 -11.23 -26.02
C ASP A 28 -5.37 -11.72 -25.56
N GLN A 29 -4.45 -10.79 -25.28
CA GLN A 29 -3.11 -11.08 -24.78
C GLN A 29 -3.04 -11.09 -23.25
N LEU A 30 -3.97 -10.43 -22.58
CA LEU A 30 -4.02 -10.35 -21.13
C LEU A 30 -4.70 -11.59 -20.53
N PRO A 31 -4.16 -12.14 -19.42
CA PRO A 31 -4.74 -13.30 -18.75
C PRO A 31 -6.07 -12.96 -18.08
N GLU A 32 -6.89 -13.99 -17.78
CA GLU A 32 -8.18 -13.79 -17.10
C GLU A 32 -8.05 -13.25 -15.66
N GLN A 33 -6.92 -13.54 -15.01
CA GLN A 33 -6.56 -12.99 -13.69
C GLN A 33 -5.37 -12.06 -13.83
N MET A 34 -5.50 -10.82 -13.38
CA MET A 34 -4.47 -9.79 -13.50
C MET A 34 -4.00 -9.33 -12.12
N PRO A 35 -2.69 -9.06 -11.94
CA PRO A 35 -2.16 -8.59 -10.67
C PRO A 35 -2.67 -7.16 -10.37
N THR A 36 -3.19 -6.97 -9.16
CA THR A 36 -3.73 -5.69 -8.67
C THR A 36 -3.12 -5.24 -7.36
N HIS A 37 -2.37 -6.10 -6.68
CA HIS A 37 -1.64 -5.80 -5.46
C HIS A 37 -0.30 -6.54 -5.45
N TRP A 38 0.71 -5.97 -4.77
CA TRP A 38 2.05 -6.55 -4.59
C TRP A 38 2.44 -6.50 -3.12
N GLY A 39 2.97 -7.61 -2.65
CA GLY A 39 3.51 -7.73 -1.30
C GLY A 39 4.81 -6.94 -1.10
N THR A 40 5.26 -6.88 0.15
CA THR A 40 6.51 -6.19 0.53
C THR A 40 7.77 -6.84 -0.06
N ASN A 41 7.66 -8.08 -0.55
CA ASN A 41 8.71 -8.80 -1.27
C ASN A 41 8.72 -8.50 -2.79
N GLY A 42 7.79 -7.65 -3.27
CA GLY A 42 7.68 -7.26 -4.67
C GLY A 42 6.97 -8.27 -5.58
N THR A 43 6.49 -9.40 -5.04
CA THR A 43 5.70 -10.36 -5.81
C THR A 43 4.21 -10.00 -5.75
N PRO A 44 3.43 -10.24 -6.82
CA PRO A 44 1.98 -10.10 -6.77
C PRO A 44 1.37 -11.01 -5.70
N ASP A 45 0.54 -10.48 -4.82
CA ASP A 45 -0.17 -11.18 -3.76
C ASP A 45 -1.68 -10.87 -3.75
N GLY A 46 -2.17 -10.10 -4.73
CA GLY A 46 -3.58 -9.85 -4.96
C GLY A 46 -3.89 -9.76 -6.45
N TRP A 47 -4.98 -10.42 -6.85
CA TRP A 47 -5.38 -10.57 -8.24
C TRP A 47 -6.85 -10.23 -8.40
N SER A 48 -7.23 -9.80 -9.59
CA SER A 48 -8.62 -9.52 -9.96
C SER A 48 -8.91 -10.01 -11.36
N GLY A 49 -10.16 -10.35 -11.63
CA GLY A 49 -10.60 -10.67 -12.99
C GLY A 49 -10.26 -9.54 -13.97
N LYS A 50 -9.88 -9.90 -15.18
CA LYS A 50 -9.47 -8.99 -16.26
C LYS A 50 -10.34 -7.74 -16.39
N PRO A 51 -11.69 -7.81 -16.46
CA PRO A 51 -12.52 -6.62 -16.59
C PRO A 51 -12.32 -5.66 -15.41
N LEU A 52 -12.31 -6.19 -14.18
CA LEU A 52 -12.18 -5.36 -12.97
C LEU A 52 -10.81 -4.68 -12.91
N ALA A 53 -9.73 -5.41 -13.24
CA ALA A 53 -8.36 -4.89 -13.24
C ALA A 53 -8.16 -3.79 -14.30
N ILE A 54 -8.84 -3.86 -15.45
CA ILE A 54 -8.73 -2.87 -16.53
C ILE A 54 -9.57 -1.61 -16.26
N PHE A 55 -10.82 -1.77 -15.80
CA PHE A 55 -11.75 -0.65 -15.71
C PHE A 55 -11.73 0.06 -14.35
N LEU A 56 -11.64 -0.69 -13.24
CA LEU A 56 -11.82 -0.10 -11.90
C LEU A 56 -10.73 0.93 -11.53
N PRO A 57 -9.42 0.67 -11.69
CA PRO A 57 -8.41 1.62 -11.27
C PRO A 57 -8.48 2.96 -12.01
N PRO A 58 -8.56 3.03 -13.37
CA PRO A 58 -8.68 4.30 -14.07
C PRO A 58 -9.98 5.06 -13.74
N VAL A 59 -11.12 4.37 -13.59
CA VAL A 59 -12.40 5.01 -13.25
C VAL A 59 -12.34 5.59 -11.83
N LEU A 60 -11.81 4.84 -10.86
CA LEU A 60 -11.63 5.31 -9.50
C LEU A 60 -10.69 6.52 -9.44
N LEU A 61 -9.57 6.46 -10.17
CA LEU A 61 -8.60 7.56 -10.25
C LEU A 61 -9.21 8.80 -10.92
N LEU A 62 -10.05 8.63 -11.94
CA LEU A 62 -10.78 9.75 -12.54
C LEU A 62 -11.74 10.41 -11.53
N PHE A 63 -12.47 9.61 -10.75
CA PHE A 63 -13.34 10.12 -9.69
C PHE A 63 -12.53 10.89 -8.64
N MET A 64 -11.42 10.32 -8.16
CA MET A 64 -10.52 10.99 -7.22
C MET A 64 -9.91 12.28 -7.81
N HIS A 65 -9.56 12.27 -9.10
CA HIS A 65 -9.05 13.46 -9.79
C HIS A 65 -10.05 14.62 -9.73
N TRP A 66 -11.31 14.36 -10.04
CA TRP A 66 -12.36 15.39 -9.99
C TRP A 66 -12.70 15.84 -8.57
N ILE A 67 -12.62 14.95 -7.56
CA ILE A 67 -12.73 15.34 -6.15
C ILE A 67 -11.59 16.29 -5.77
N CYS A 68 -10.34 15.94 -6.09
CA CYS A 68 -9.18 16.81 -5.81
C CYS A 68 -9.29 18.18 -6.49
N ILE A 69 -9.77 18.20 -7.74
CA ILE A 69 -10.02 19.44 -8.47
C ILE A 69 -11.13 20.26 -7.80
N GLY A 70 -12.23 19.63 -7.40
CA GLY A 70 -13.34 20.25 -6.71
C GLY A 70 -12.92 20.91 -5.41
N ILE A 71 -12.20 20.18 -4.56
CA ILE A 71 -11.64 20.68 -3.29
C ILE A 71 -10.69 21.85 -3.55
N THR A 72 -9.78 21.71 -4.53
CA THR A 72 -8.81 22.77 -4.87
C THR A 72 -9.50 24.02 -5.43
N ALA A 73 -10.56 23.84 -6.23
CA ALA A 73 -11.30 24.95 -6.82
C ALA A 73 -12.20 25.68 -5.81
N ALA A 74 -12.73 24.95 -4.83
CA ALA A 74 -13.56 25.50 -3.76
C ALA A 74 -12.76 26.30 -2.73
N ASP A 75 -11.45 26.07 -2.62
CA ASP A 75 -10.59 26.75 -1.65
C ASP A 75 -10.30 28.20 -2.07
N PRO A 76 -10.76 29.20 -1.28
CA PRO A 76 -10.51 30.62 -1.59
C PRO A 76 -9.02 30.99 -1.65
N GLY A 77 -8.15 30.29 -0.88
CA GLY A 77 -6.70 30.49 -0.90
C GLY A 77 -6.04 30.19 -2.25
N ASN A 78 -6.72 29.40 -3.11
CA ASN A 78 -6.20 29.05 -4.43
C ASN A 78 -6.56 30.05 -5.54
N LYS A 79 -7.31 31.12 -5.27
CA LYS A 79 -7.60 32.15 -6.28
C LYS A 79 -6.33 32.77 -6.85
N ASN A 80 -5.33 32.98 -5.99
CA ASN A 80 -4.04 33.59 -6.33
C ASN A 80 -2.88 32.59 -6.33
N GLN A 81 -3.18 31.28 -6.45
CA GLN A 81 -2.17 30.24 -6.45
C GLN A 81 -1.33 30.26 -7.73
N THR A 82 -0.07 29.84 -7.62
CA THR A 82 0.83 29.80 -8.78
C THR A 82 0.34 28.78 -9.81
N PRO A 83 0.46 29.07 -11.13
CA PRO A 83 0.10 28.11 -12.18
C PRO A 83 0.83 26.75 -12.02
N LYS A 84 2.06 26.81 -11.52
CA LYS A 84 2.89 25.60 -11.29
C LYS A 84 2.33 24.71 -10.20
N ALA A 85 1.86 25.26 -9.07
CA ALA A 85 1.23 24.48 -8.00
C ALA A 85 -0.11 23.86 -8.45
N ILE A 86 -0.92 24.62 -9.21
CA ILE A 86 -2.15 24.07 -9.81
C ILE A 86 -1.81 22.97 -10.83
N GLY A 87 -0.80 23.20 -11.69
CA GLY A 87 -0.35 22.19 -12.65
C GLY A 87 0.03 20.89 -12.01
N MET A 88 0.74 20.90 -10.86
CA MET A 88 1.08 19.70 -10.11
C MET A 88 -0.18 18.90 -9.71
N VAL A 89 -1.21 19.57 -9.16
CA VAL A 89 -2.47 18.93 -8.78
C VAL A 89 -3.15 18.28 -10.00
N LEU A 90 -3.12 18.95 -11.15
CA LEU A 90 -3.75 18.46 -12.37
C LEU A 90 -3.05 17.24 -12.98
N TRP A 91 -1.73 17.07 -12.78
CA TRP A 91 -0.94 16.05 -13.47
C TRP A 91 -0.57 14.83 -12.60
N ILE A 92 -0.64 14.89 -11.26
CA ILE A 92 -0.28 13.77 -10.39
C ILE A 92 -1.12 12.53 -10.69
N ILE A 93 -2.45 12.65 -10.70
CA ILE A 93 -3.34 11.48 -10.88
C ILE A 93 -3.26 10.89 -12.30
N PRO A 94 -3.21 11.69 -13.39
CA PRO A 94 -2.96 11.13 -14.73
C PRO A 94 -1.68 10.30 -14.82
N VAL A 95 -0.57 10.80 -14.26
CA VAL A 95 0.70 10.06 -14.25
C VAL A 95 0.57 8.78 -13.44
N LEU A 96 -0.05 8.82 -12.27
CA LEU A 96 -0.29 7.63 -11.44
C LEU A 96 -1.16 6.59 -12.17
N SER A 97 -2.18 7.01 -12.92
CA SER A 97 -3.03 6.09 -13.68
C SER A 97 -2.23 5.32 -14.74
N LEU A 98 -1.38 6.02 -15.48
CA LEU A 98 -0.51 5.37 -16.48
C LEU A 98 0.50 4.42 -15.83
N LEU A 99 1.10 4.81 -14.71
CA LEU A 99 2.10 4.00 -14.01
C LEU A 99 1.49 2.74 -13.41
N ILE A 100 0.37 2.87 -12.68
CA ILE A 100 -0.29 1.73 -12.01
C ILE A 100 -0.79 0.72 -13.05
N SER A 101 -1.50 1.18 -14.07
CA SER A 101 -2.03 0.29 -15.11
C SER A 101 -0.92 -0.29 -15.98
N GLY A 102 0.08 0.53 -16.35
CA GLY A 102 1.23 0.07 -17.13
C GLY A 102 2.03 -1.01 -16.41
N LEU A 103 2.18 -0.89 -15.09
CA LEU A 103 2.80 -1.91 -14.26
C LEU A 103 1.98 -3.20 -14.24
N SER A 104 0.68 -3.10 -13.96
CA SER A 104 -0.22 -4.25 -13.93
C SER A 104 -0.23 -5.00 -15.26
N TYR A 105 -0.35 -4.29 -16.38
CA TYR A 105 -0.34 -4.90 -17.71
C TYR A 105 1.01 -5.50 -18.06
N SER A 106 2.11 -4.85 -17.71
CA SER A 106 3.46 -5.38 -17.99
C SER A 106 3.70 -6.69 -17.26
N VAL A 107 3.33 -6.79 -15.99
CA VAL A 107 3.43 -8.02 -15.21
C VAL A 107 2.46 -9.09 -15.74
N ALA A 108 1.23 -8.71 -16.09
CA ALA A 108 0.24 -9.62 -16.68
C ALA A 108 0.70 -10.21 -18.03
N LEU A 109 1.50 -9.46 -18.80
CA LEU A 109 2.12 -9.91 -20.05
C LEU A 109 3.43 -10.69 -19.83
N GLY A 110 3.74 -11.11 -18.61
CA GLY A 110 4.90 -11.92 -18.28
C GLY A 110 6.23 -11.16 -18.25
N ARG A 111 6.23 -9.82 -18.18
CA ARG A 111 7.47 -9.06 -18.07
C ARG A 111 7.97 -9.09 -16.63
N GLU A 112 9.22 -9.44 -16.45
CA GLU A 112 9.90 -9.35 -15.17
C GLU A 112 10.17 -7.88 -14.82
N ILE A 113 9.47 -7.38 -13.79
CA ILE A 113 9.66 -6.02 -13.27
C ILE A 113 10.10 -6.12 -11.81
N ASN A 114 11.25 -5.55 -11.51
CA ASN A 114 11.70 -5.44 -10.13
C ASN A 114 10.91 -4.33 -9.40
N ILE A 115 9.79 -4.72 -8.81
CA ILE A 115 8.89 -3.83 -8.07
C ILE A 115 9.60 -3.17 -6.88
N MET A 116 10.50 -3.91 -6.23
CA MET A 116 11.25 -3.42 -5.06
C MET A 116 12.23 -2.28 -5.41
N THR A 117 12.68 -2.22 -6.64
CA THR A 117 13.47 -1.09 -7.16
C THR A 117 12.56 0.00 -7.73
N LEU A 118 11.56 -0.38 -8.51
CA LEU A 118 10.73 0.56 -9.26
C LEU A 118 9.86 1.44 -8.33
N MET A 119 9.20 0.85 -7.33
CA MET A 119 8.29 1.61 -6.45
C MET A 119 9.02 2.68 -5.62
N PRO A 120 10.10 2.37 -4.88
CA PRO A 120 10.85 3.42 -4.20
C PRO A 120 11.38 4.50 -5.15
N ALA A 121 11.85 4.13 -6.35
CA ALA A 121 12.34 5.10 -7.33
C ALA A 121 11.22 6.06 -7.79
N LEU A 122 10.03 5.56 -8.06
CA LEU A 122 8.86 6.37 -8.45
C LEU A 122 8.41 7.30 -7.30
N PHE A 123 8.35 6.80 -6.06
CA PHE A 123 8.05 7.64 -4.90
C PHE A 123 9.13 8.68 -4.66
N GLY A 124 10.41 8.32 -4.82
CA GLY A 124 11.52 9.27 -4.74
C GLY A 124 11.39 10.38 -5.78
N LEU A 125 11.07 10.03 -7.04
CA LEU A 125 10.80 11.01 -8.09
C LEU A 125 9.61 11.92 -7.74
N MET A 126 8.55 11.37 -7.19
CA MET A 126 7.39 12.14 -6.71
C MET A 126 7.81 13.15 -5.63
N PHE A 127 8.63 12.74 -4.64
CA PHE A 127 9.16 13.65 -3.62
C PHE A 127 10.04 14.76 -4.23
N VAL A 128 10.89 14.44 -5.21
CA VAL A 128 11.70 15.44 -5.94
C VAL A 128 10.79 16.46 -6.63
N LEU A 129 9.79 16.00 -7.36
CA LEU A 129 8.86 16.87 -8.08
C LEU A 129 8.07 17.75 -7.11
N ILE A 130 7.43 17.17 -6.12
CA ILE A 130 6.64 17.92 -5.13
C ILE A 130 7.55 18.88 -4.35
N GLY A 131 8.72 18.43 -3.90
CA GLY A 131 9.71 19.24 -3.19
C GLY A 131 10.13 20.49 -3.95
N ASN A 132 10.33 20.39 -5.27
CA ASN A 132 10.64 21.54 -6.13
C ASN A 132 9.49 22.55 -6.25
N TYR A 133 8.23 22.10 -6.10
CA TYR A 133 7.08 22.98 -6.19
C TYR A 133 6.61 23.53 -4.84
N LEU A 134 6.90 22.83 -3.74
CA LEU A 134 6.45 23.18 -2.41
C LEU A 134 6.73 24.65 -2.01
N PRO A 135 7.94 25.21 -2.25
CA PRO A 135 8.24 26.62 -1.93
C PRO A 135 7.42 27.63 -2.74
N LYS A 136 6.78 27.20 -3.81
CA LYS A 136 5.99 28.05 -4.72
C LYS A 136 4.51 28.07 -4.35
N CYS A 137 4.10 27.25 -3.38
CA CYS A 137 2.72 27.17 -2.91
C CYS A 137 2.42 28.33 -1.97
N LYS A 138 1.44 29.15 -2.33
CA LYS A 138 0.88 30.17 -1.43
C LYS A 138 -0.04 29.50 -0.41
N ARG A 139 -0.23 30.14 0.77
CA ARG A 139 -1.06 29.61 1.85
C ARG A 139 -2.48 29.33 1.37
N ASN A 140 -2.96 28.13 1.67
CA ASN A 140 -4.26 27.62 1.29
C ASN A 140 -4.62 26.39 2.15
N HIS A 141 -5.84 25.85 2.02
CA HIS A 141 -6.31 24.69 2.78
C HIS A 141 -6.27 23.36 2.00
N SER A 142 -5.87 23.36 0.71
CA SER A 142 -5.90 22.17 -0.15
C SER A 142 -4.53 21.62 -0.51
N ILE A 143 -3.51 22.47 -0.73
CA ILE A 143 -2.19 22.10 -1.28
C ILE A 143 -1.08 22.51 -0.30
N GLY A 144 -0.19 21.58 0.08
CA GLY A 144 1.00 21.86 0.89
C GLY A 144 1.02 21.23 2.27
N ILE A 145 1.97 21.63 3.12
CA ILE A 145 2.12 21.16 4.50
C ILE A 145 1.18 21.95 5.40
N LYS A 146 0.01 21.36 5.65
CA LYS A 146 -1.14 22.00 6.31
C LYS A 146 -1.21 21.54 7.76
N ILE A 147 -0.56 22.28 8.62
CA ILE A 147 -0.65 22.12 10.09
C ILE A 147 -1.17 23.41 10.71
N LEU A 148 -1.67 23.31 11.91
CA LEU A 148 -2.41 24.39 12.54
C LEU A 148 -1.73 25.76 12.43
N TRP A 149 -0.44 25.82 12.78
CA TRP A 149 0.32 27.07 12.80
C TRP A 149 0.75 27.53 11.41
N THR A 150 0.97 26.65 10.41
CA THR A 150 1.24 27.09 9.05
C THR A 150 0.00 27.71 8.42
N LEU A 151 -1.20 27.18 8.71
CA LEU A 151 -2.46 27.71 8.17
C LEU A 151 -2.82 29.09 8.72
N HIS A 152 -2.29 29.48 9.88
CA HIS A 152 -2.59 30.77 10.52
C HIS A 152 -1.48 31.81 10.42
N ASN A 153 -0.32 31.46 9.83
CA ASN A 153 0.81 32.35 9.74
C ASN A 153 1.56 32.18 8.41
N ASP A 154 1.61 33.26 7.60
CA ASP A 154 2.26 33.26 6.30
C ASP A 154 3.78 33.10 6.39
N GLU A 155 4.43 33.61 7.42
CA GLU A 155 5.87 33.44 7.63
C GLU A 155 6.21 31.98 7.92
N ASN A 156 5.46 31.36 8.85
CA ASN A 156 5.63 29.94 9.17
C ASN A 156 5.34 29.08 7.93
N TRP A 157 4.25 29.39 7.19
CA TRP A 157 3.95 28.72 5.92
C TRP A 157 5.14 28.77 4.97
N ASN A 158 5.65 29.98 4.68
CA ASN A 158 6.74 30.16 3.74
C ASN A 158 8.05 29.51 4.21
N ALA A 159 8.38 29.64 5.50
CA ALA A 159 9.57 29.01 6.09
C ALA A 159 9.50 27.48 6.00
N THR A 160 8.34 26.91 6.41
CA THR A 160 8.09 25.45 6.37
C THR A 160 8.15 24.89 4.96
N HIS A 161 7.53 25.57 3.99
CA HIS A 161 7.51 25.11 2.60
C HIS A 161 8.87 25.23 1.90
N ARG A 162 9.66 26.27 2.24
CA ARG A 162 11.05 26.37 1.75
C ARG A 162 11.95 25.29 2.33
N PHE A 163 11.85 25.05 3.63
CA PHE A 163 12.61 23.99 4.28
C PHE A 163 12.16 22.60 3.78
N GLY A 164 10.86 22.31 3.84
CA GLY A 164 10.28 21.05 3.40
C GLY A 164 10.56 20.75 1.93
N GLY A 165 10.55 21.79 1.07
CA GLY A 165 10.93 21.63 -0.33
C GLY A 165 12.35 21.12 -0.53
N LYS A 166 13.32 21.66 0.22
CA LYS A 166 14.69 21.17 0.18
C LYS A 166 14.82 19.74 0.72
N VAL A 167 14.16 19.47 1.85
CA VAL A 167 14.16 18.14 2.49
C VAL A 167 13.58 17.10 1.53
N TRP A 168 12.44 17.37 0.89
CA TRP A 168 11.78 16.44 -0.03
C TRP A 168 12.58 16.24 -1.32
N LEU A 169 13.21 17.31 -1.85
CA LEU A 169 14.05 17.20 -3.04
C LEU A 169 15.27 16.32 -2.77
N ILE A 170 16.03 16.61 -1.70
CA ILE A 170 17.23 15.85 -1.35
C ILE A 170 16.86 14.42 -0.97
N GLY A 171 15.87 14.24 -0.10
CA GLY A 171 15.46 12.91 0.35
C GLY A 171 14.85 12.07 -0.78
N GLY A 172 14.15 12.69 -1.72
CA GLY A 172 13.68 11.99 -2.92
C GLY A 172 14.82 11.49 -3.79
N LEU A 173 15.89 12.28 -3.96
CA LEU A 173 17.11 11.82 -4.65
C LEU A 173 17.81 10.69 -3.91
N VAL A 174 17.86 10.74 -2.58
CA VAL A 174 18.39 9.65 -1.73
C VAL A 174 17.56 8.38 -1.92
N ILE A 175 16.23 8.48 -1.89
CA ILE A 175 15.35 7.32 -2.10
C ILE A 175 15.60 6.72 -3.50
N ILE A 176 15.72 7.53 -4.55
CA ILE A 176 16.03 7.05 -5.91
C ILE A 176 17.38 6.31 -5.91
N ALA A 177 18.42 6.89 -5.33
CA ALA A 177 19.73 6.26 -5.29
C ALA A 177 19.71 4.93 -4.51
N CYS A 178 19.02 4.90 -3.37
CA CYS A 178 18.92 3.71 -2.53
C CYS A 178 17.95 2.64 -3.06
N SER A 179 17.09 2.96 -4.04
CA SER A 179 16.21 1.97 -4.67
C SER A 179 16.97 0.87 -5.43
N PHE A 180 18.22 1.11 -5.76
CA PHE A 180 19.11 0.12 -6.39
C PHE A 180 19.85 -0.78 -5.40
N LEU A 181 19.63 -0.60 -4.09
CA LEU A 181 20.14 -1.52 -3.08
C LEU A 181 19.43 -2.89 -3.16
N PRO A 182 20.08 -3.98 -2.73
CA PRO A 182 19.47 -5.30 -2.78
C PRO A 182 18.20 -5.40 -1.93
N GLY A 183 17.13 -5.91 -2.51
CA GLY A 183 15.92 -6.42 -1.86
C GLY A 183 15.40 -5.62 -0.67
N ASN A 184 15.40 -6.23 0.50
CA ASN A 184 14.84 -5.66 1.73
C ASN A 184 15.52 -4.35 2.19
N ALA A 185 16.78 -4.11 1.84
CA ALA A 185 17.49 -2.89 2.22
C ALA A 185 16.88 -1.65 1.53
N ALA A 186 16.52 -1.74 0.25
CA ALA A 186 15.85 -0.67 -0.49
C ALA A 186 14.53 -0.27 0.18
N MET A 187 13.70 -1.26 0.55
CA MET A 187 12.41 -1.03 1.20
C MET A 187 12.58 -0.43 2.61
N LEU A 188 13.53 -0.92 3.39
CA LEU A 188 13.82 -0.38 4.72
C LEU A 188 14.22 1.10 4.62
N VAL A 189 15.16 1.43 3.73
CA VAL A 189 15.60 2.82 3.49
C VAL A 189 14.41 3.67 3.01
N PHE A 190 13.59 3.15 2.11
CA PHE A 190 12.39 3.85 1.62
C PHE A 190 11.44 4.24 2.76
N PHE A 191 11.10 3.30 3.66
CA PHE A 191 10.20 3.59 4.78
C PHE A 191 10.82 4.57 5.78
N ILE A 192 12.08 4.39 6.16
CA ILE A 192 12.79 5.30 7.07
C ILE A 192 12.89 6.70 6.45
N ALA A 193 13.33 6.80 5.20
CA ALA A 193 13.47 8.07 4.51
C ALA A 193 12.11 8.77 4.38
N THR A 194 11.05 8.06 3.97
CA THR A 194 9.70 8.62 3.86
C THR A 194 9.22 9.16 5.21
N PHE A 195 9.41 8.43 6.30
CA PHE A 195 9.07 8.89 7.64
C PHE A 195 9.84 10.18 8.01
N VAL A 196 11.14 10.22 7.75
CA VAL A 196 11.99 11.40 8.00
C VAL A 196 11.53 12.59 7.14
N LEU A 197 11.23 12.37 5.85
CA LEU A 197 10.76 13.43 4.93
C LEU A 197 9.45 14.07 5.39
N VAL A 198 8.55 13.29 5.99
CA VAL A 198 7.29 13.81 6.54
C VAL A 198 7.53 14.51 7.88
N LEU A 199 8.31 13.93 8.77
CA LEU A 199 8.50 14.41 10.14
C LEU A 199 9.34 15.70 10.21
N LEU A 200 10.44 15.78 9.46
CA LEU A 200 11.37 16.91 9.55
C LEU A 200 10.72 18.28 9.26
N PRO A 201 9.90 18.47 8.20
CA PRO A 201 9.24 19.74 7.97
C PRO A 201 8.22 20.10 9.06
N VAL A 202 7.55 19.09 9.65
CA VAL A 202 6.59 19.29 10.76
C VAL A 202 7.33 19.75 12.00
N LEU A 203 8.43 19.11 12.37
CA LEU A 203 9.26 19.49 13.51
C LEU A 203 9.87 20.90 13.31
N TYR A 204 10.42 21.18 12.13
CA TYR A 204 10.93 22.51 11.79
C TYR A 204 9.85 23.58 11.97
N SER A 205 8.66 23.35 11.43
CA SER A 205 7.53 24.27 11.53
C SER A 205 7.09 24.51 12.97
N TRP A 206 7.12 23.46 13.80
CA TRP A 206 6.80 23.56 15.22
C TRP A 206 7.85 24.37 15.99
N PHE A 207 9.16 24.15 15.75
CA PHE A 207 10.23 24.93 16.36
C PHE A 207 10.16 26.40 15.94
N TYR A 208 9.91 26.65 14.64
CA TYR A 208 9.71 28.01 14.12
C TYR A 208 8.52 28.71 14.78
N TYR A 209 7.39 28.03 14.91
CA TYR A 209 6.24 28.54 15.66
C TYR A 209 6.56 28.85 17.13
N LYS A 210 7.29 27.98 17.83
CA LYS A 210 7.74 28.23 19.20
C LYS A 210 8.61 29.47 19.32
N GLN A 211 9.49 29.72 18.36
CA GLN A 211 10.32 30.93 18.31
C GLN A 211 9.43 32.18 18.16
N GLN A 212 8.52 32.19 17.17
CA GLN A 212 7.59 33.28 16.95
C GLN A 212 6.70 33.57 18.20
N ARG A 213 6.36 32.51 18.96
CA ARG A 213 5.65 32.66 20.23
C ARG A 213 6.46 33.44 21.28
N LYS A 214 7.76 33.23 21.36
CA LYS A 214 8.65 33.99 22.25
C LYS A 214 8.78 35.45 21.82
N GLU A 215 8.65 35.71 20.53
CA GLU A 215 8.69 37.06 19.92
C GLU A 215 7.32 37.79 20.00
N GLY A 216 6.30 37.17 20.67
CA GLY A 216 5.02 37.84 20.93
C GLY A 216 3.86 37.42 20.01
N LEU A 217 4.05 36.44 19.12
CA LEU A 217 2.94 35.94 18.32
C LEU A 217 1.84 35.33 19.22
N PRO A 218 0.55 35.68 19.02
CA PRO A 218 -0.53 35.11 19.83
C PRO A 218 -0.67 33.60 19.63
N PRO A 219 -1.14 32.82 20.63
CA PRO A 219 -1.35 31.40 20.50
C PRO A 219 -2.40 31.10 19.44
N VAL A 220 -2.10 30.16 18.57
CA VAL A 220 -3.10 29.59 17.68
C VAL A 220 -3.84 28.48 18.45
N THR A 221 -5.13 28.67 18.65
CA THR A 221 -5.99 27.67 19.29
C THR A 221 -6.60 26.76 18.24
N ALA A 222 -6.41 25.44 18.40
CA ALA A 222 -7.11 24.48 17.58
C ALA A 222 -8.61 24.50 17.94
N ASN A 223 -9.47 24.42 16.92
CA ASN A 223 -10.87 24.11 17.17
C ASN A 223 -10.94 22.83 18.03
N PRO A 224 -11.68 22.83 19.15
CA PRO A 224 -11.84 21.62 19.99
C PRO A 224 -12.20 20.37 19.19
N ALA A 225 -13.04 20.49 18.16
CA ALA A 225 -13.39 19.40 17.28
C ALA A 225 -12.18 18.78 16.55
N THR A 226 -11.16 19.59 16.19
CA THR A 226 -9.96 19.09 15.52
C THR A 226 -9.18 18.11 16.40
N LYS A 227 -9.12 18.33 17.71
CA LYS A 227 -8.47 17.42 18.66
C LYS A 227 -9.16 16.07 18.69
N TRP A 228 -10.48 16.06 18.70
CA TRP A 228 -11.26 14.82 18.70
C TRP A 228 -11.19 14.07 17.38
N ILE A 229 -11.15 14.78 16.24
CA ILE A 229 -10.94 14.19 14.93
C ILE A 229 -9.55 13.53 14.86
N LEU A 230 -8.49 14.24 15.29
CA LEU A 230 -7.13 13.67 15.29
C LEU A 230 -7.02 12.47 16.23
N LEU A 231 -7.64 12.53 17.41
CA LEU A 231 -7.70 11.40 18.33
C LEU A 231 -8.45 10.21 17.70
N GLY A 232 -9.59 10.46 17.07
CA GLY A 232 -10.37 9.43 16.39
C GLY A 232 -9.58 8.77 15.25
N VAL A 233 -8.86 9.55 14.44
CA VAL A 233 -7.98 9.04 13.39
C VAL A 233 -6.82 8.22 13.98
N ALA A 234 -6.18 8.71 15.04
CA ALA A 234 -5.10 7.97 15.71
C ALA A 234 -5.58 6.65 16.31
N VAL A 235 -6.76 6.65 16.95
CA VAL A 235 -7.38 5.42 17.49
C VAL A 235 -7.73 4.46 16.36
N LEU A 236 -8.30 4.96 15.25
CA LEU A 236 -8.64 4.13 14.08
C LEU A 236 -7.38 3.50 13.46
N LEU A 237 -6.33 4.29 13.26
CA LEU A 237 -5.07 3.79 12.72
C LEU A 237 -4.41 2.78 13.66
N GLY A 238 -4.42 3.06 14.98
CA GLY A 238 -3.96 2.13 16.00
C GLY A 238 -4.75 0.82 16.00
N PHE A 239 -6.08 0.91 15.88
CA PHE A 239 -6.96 -0.26 15.76
C PHE A 239 -6.67 -1.07 14.48
N LEU A 240 -6.54 -0.40 13.32
CA LEU A 240 -6.22 -1.08 12.05
C LEU A 240 -4.84 -1.75 12.11
N PHE A 241 -3.85 -1.08 12.69
CA PHE A 241 -2.51 -1.66 12.87
C PHE A 241 -2.53 -2.85 13.83
N PHE A 242 -3.23 -2.72 14.97
CA PHE A 242 -3.44 -3.82 15.90
C PHE A 242 -4.16 -4.99 15.22
N PHE A 243 -5.24 -4.71 14.49
CA PHE A 243 -6.01 -5.73 13.79
C PHE A 243 -5.18 -6.46 12.73
N ALA A 244 -4.37 -5.73 11.94
CA ALA A 244 -3.47 -6.31 10.95
C ALA A 244 -2.30 -7.09 11.59
N GLY A 245 -1.82 -6.63 12.75
CA GLY A 245 -0.72 -7.26 13.50
C GLY A 245 -1.11 -8.44 14.38
N THR A 246 -2.42 -8.67 14.55
CA THR A 246 -2.94 -9.80 15.34
C THR A 246 -3.50 -10.87 14.41
N GLY A 247 -3.46 -12.08 14.89
CA GLY A 247 -3.94 -13.28 14.23
C GLY A 247 -3.18 -14.45 14.82
N ASP A 248 -3.85 -15.55 15.03
CA ASP A 248 -3.25 -16.76 15.56
C ASP A 248 -3.81 -17.96 14.81
N ILE A 249 -3.00 -19.01 14.73
CA ILE A 249 -3.34 -20.27 14.10
C ILE A 249 -3.05 -21.36 15.15
N GLN A 250 -4.03 -22.19 15.43
CA GLN A 250 -3.90 -23.34 16.32
C GLN A 250 -4.31 -24.60 15.57
N VAL A 251 -3.49 -25.64 15.65
CA VAL A 251 -3.87 -26.95 15.13
C VAL A 251 -4.34 -27.82 16.31
N VAL A 252 -5.62 -28.15 16.28
CA VAL A 252 -6.27 -28.99 17.31
C VAL A 252 -6.39 -30.39 16.76
N TYR A 253 -5.81 -31.35 17.47
CA TYR A 253 -5.77 -32.75 17.08
C TYR A 253 -6.84 -33.51 17.84
N ASN A 254 -7.68 -34.23 17.12
CA ASN A 254 -8.69 -35.16 17.65
C ASN A 254 -8.37 -36.57 17.15
N PRO A 255 -8.99 -37.64 17.70
CA PRO A 255 -8.68 -39.01 17.28
C PRO A 255 -8.92 -39.35 15.81
N THR A 256 -9.87 -38.65 15.14
CA THR A 256 -10.27 -38.95 13.76
C THR A 256 -9.99 -37.81 12.79
N GLN A 257 -9.67 -36.61 13.30
CA GLN A 257 -9.53 -35.42 12.49
C GLN A 257 -8.63 -34.37 13.17
N PHE A 258 -8.08 -33.45 12.38
CA PHE A 258 -7.49 -32.22 12.91
C PHE A 258 -8.26 -30.99 12.43
N THR A 259 -8.26 -29.96 13.25
CA THR A 259 -8.88 -28.68 12.91
C THR A 259 -7.82 -27.58 12.98
N VAL A 260 -7.72 -26.77 11.93
CA VAL A 260 -6.95 -25.53 11.95
C VAL A 260 -7.91 -24.42 12.38
N ASP A 261 -7.78 -24.03 13.66
CA ASP A 261 -8.59 -22.98 14.29
C ASP A 261 -7.90 -21.65 14.11
N THR A 262 -8.65 -20.63 13.71
CA THR A 262 -8.14 -19.27 13.50
C THR A 262 -9.12 -18.23 14.04
N ASN A 263 -8.58 -17.12 14.54
CA ASN A 263 -9.41 -16.03 15.03
C ASN A 263 -9.71 -14.94 13.98
N ARG A 264 -9.37 -15.18 12.70
CA ARG A 264 -9.49 -14.18 11.60
C ARG A 264 -10.08 -14.72 10.30
N TRP A 265 -10.33 -16.00 10.22
CA TRP A 265 -10.91 -16.68 9.07
C TRP A 265 -11.66 -17.94 9.53
N ASP A 266 -12.39 -18.56 8.62
CA ASP A 266 -13.10 -19.81 8.92
C ASP A 266 -12.13 -20.90 9.34
N ASP A 267 -12.55 -21.72 10.31
CA ASP A 267 -11.81 -22.88 10.72
C ASP A 267 -11.90 -23.98 9.66
N LEU A 268 -10.84 -24.76 9.52
CA LEU A 268 -10.81 -25.86 8.57
C LEU A 268 -10.58 -27.19 9.31
N THR A 269 -11.50 -28.11 9.14
CA THR A 269 -11.38 -29.47 9.64
C THR A 269 -11.05 -30.46 8.52
N VAL A 270 -10.11 -31.35 8.77
CA VAL A 270 -9.68 -32.41 7.85
C VAL A 270 -9.68 -33.77 8.60
N GLU A 271 -10.38 -34.75 8.08
CA GLU A 271 -10.36 -36.10 8.59
C GLU A 271 -9.05 -36.81 8.18
N TYR A 272 -8.42 -37.55 9.07
CA TYR A 272 -7.14 -38.23 8.77
C TYR A 272 -7.28 -39.27 7.66
N ASN A 273 -8.41 -39.97 7.57
CA ASN A 273 -8.70 -40.93 6.51
C ASN A 273 -8.88 -40.33 5.13
N ALA A 274 -9.10 -39.02 5.05
CA ALA A 274 -9.22 -38.29 3.80
C ALA A 274 -7.86 -37.74 3.31
N VAL A 275 -6.80 -37.86 4.09
CA VAL A 275 -5.47 -37.36 3.73
C VAL A 275 -4.78 -38.35 2.80
N ASP A 276 -4.53 -37.94 1.56
CA ASP A 276 -3.82 -38.72 0.56
C ASP A 276 -2.31 -38.60 0.69
N HIS A 277 -1.85 -37.37 1.02
CA HIS A 277 -0.43 -37.06 1.09
C HIS A 277 -0.14 -35.90 2.04
N ILE A 278 0.98 -36.00 2.75
CA ILE A 278 1.52 -34.95 3.59
C ILE A 278 2.99 -34.74 3.29
N GLN A 279 3.39 -33.47 3.15
CA GLN A 279 4.76 -33.08 2.82
C GLN A 279 5.20 -31.90 3.67
N TYR A 280 6.43 -32.00 4.20
CA TYR A 280 7.12 -30.85 4.78
C TYR A 280 8.01 -30.18 3.73
N ARG A 281 8.00 -28.85 3.68
CA ARG A 281 8.92 -28.05 2.84
C ARG A 281 9.65 -27.03 3.70
N ASP A 282 10.96 -26.86 3.45
CA ASP A 282 11.79 -25.85 4.07
C ASP A 282 11.52 -24.44 3.50
N GLU A 283 10.90 -24.37 2.34
CA GLU A 283 10.51 -23.14 1.65
C GLU A 283 8.98 -23.00 1.60
N MET A 284 8.52 -21.76 1.78
CA MET A 284 7.10 -21.46 1.72
C MET A 284 6.58 -21.53 0.29
N VAL A 285 5.44 -22.17 0.12
CA VAL A 285 4.71 -22.19 -1.15
C VAL A 285 4.30 -20.75 -1.55
N SER A 286 4.70 -20.34 -2.74
CA SER A 286 4.24 -19.09 -3.34
C SER A 286 2.80 -19.25 -3.84
N GLY A 287 2.03 -18.15 -3.85
CA GLY A 287 0.68 -18.15 -4.39
C GLY A 287 -0.03 -16.84 -4.15
N SER A 288 -1.02 -16.58 -4.98
CA SER A 288 -1.83 -15.37 -4.96
C SER A 288 -3.10 -15.57 -4.16
N ARG A 289 -3.46 -14.63 -3.30
CA ARG A 289 -4.66 -14.71 -2.48
C ARG A 289 -5.90 -14.39 -3.33
N VAL A 290 -6.82 -15.34 -3.41
CA VAL A 290 -8.11 -15.20 -4.08
C VAL A 290 -9.17 -14.67 -3.10
N GLY A 291 -9.11 -15.06 -1.84
CA GLY A 291 -10.01 -14.59 -0.78
C GLY A 291 -9.47 -14.96 0.59
N GLY A 292 -9.71 -14.13 1.59
CA GLY A 292 -9.26 -14.40 2.95
C GLY A 292 -8.65 -13.21 3.66
N PHE A 293 -8.06 -13.45 4.83
CA PHE A 293 -7.38 -12.46 5.65
C PHE A 293 -5.89 -12.39 5.34
N GLY A 294 -5.39 -11.19 5.00
CA GLY A 294 -3.97 -10.90 4.84
C GLY A 294 -3.51 -9.88 5.86
N GLY A 295 -2.93 -10.36 6.96
CA GLY A 295 -2.37 -9.53 8.01
C GLY A 295 -0.85 -9.44 7.95
N LEU A 296 -0.29 -8.66 8.87
CA LEU A 296 1.17 -8.57 9.06
C LEU A 296 1.75 -9.84 9.69
N ARG A 297 0.92 -10.62 10.39
CA ARG A 297 1.35 -11.79 11.15
C ARG A 297 0.92 -13.12 10.52
N VAL A 298 -0.28 -13.15 9.91
CA VAL A 298 -0.85 -14.37 9.34
C VAL A 298 -1.46 -14.10 7.97
N LEU A 299 -1.43 -15.14 7.12
CA LEU A 299 -2.10 -15.20 5.83
C LEU A 299 -3.07 -16.39 5.87
N LEU A 300 -4.38 -16.13 5.73
CA LEU A 300 -5.44 -17.11 5.91
C LEU A 300 -6.42 -17.05 4.74
N GLY A 301 -6.90 -18.21 4.28
CA GLY A 301 -7.97 -18.30 3.29
C GLY A 301 -7.56 -18.99 2.00
N ASN A 302 -8.22 -18.63 0.91
CA ASN A 302 -8.06 -19.26 -0.40
C ASN A 302 -6.98 -18.58 -1.22
N PHE A 303 -6.08 -19.38 -1.76
CA PHE A 303 -4.95 -18.96 -2.59
C PHE A 303 -4.97 -19.75 -3.91
N GLU A 304 -4.18 -19.30 -4.88
CA GLU A 304 -4.01 -19.96 -6.18
C GLU A 304 -2.56 -19.86 -6.63
N ASN A 305 -2.03 -20.95 -7.21
CA ASN A 305 -0.73 -20.98 -7.88
C ASN A 305 -0.75 -22.01 -9.02
N GLU A 306 0.36 -22.10 -9.75
CA GLU A 306 0.51 -23.05 -10.87
C GLU A 306 0.65 -24.49 -10.41
N GLU A 307 1.16 -24.74 -9.19
CA GLU A 307 1.45 -26.09 -8.67
C GLU A 307 0.18 -26.81 -8.21
N PHE A 308 -0.71 -26.09 -7.50
CA PHE A 308 -1.89 -26.68 -6.87
C PHE A 308 -3.21 -26.21 -7.46
N GLY A 309 -3.19 -25.21 -8.37
CA GLY A 309 -4.39 -24.47 -8.70
C GLY A 309 -4.89 -23.72 -7.45
N ARG A 310 -6.17 -23.88 -7.12
CA ARG A 310 -6.74 -23.30 -5.88
C ARG A 310 -6.44 -24.15 -4.68
N TYR A 311 -5.95 -23.52 -3.61
CA TYR A 311 -5.63 -24.18 -2.34
C TYR A 311 -5.98 -23.29 -1.14
N THR A 312 -6.08 -23.90 0.03
CA THR A 312 -6.31 -23.16 1.28
C THR A 312 -4.99 -22.98 2.02
N ARG A 313 -4.76 -21.76 2.55
CA ARG A 313 -3.53 -21.42 3.26
C ARG A 313 -3.82 -20.86 4.64
N TYR A 314 -3.13 -21.41 5.64
CA TYR A 314 -3.12 -20.96 7.03
C TYR A 314 -1.67 -20.86 7.49
N THR A 315 -1.07 -19.66 7.34
CA THR A 315 0.36 -19.51 7.60
C THR A 315 0.70 -18.23 8.35
N TYR A 316 1.69 -18.33 9.24
CA TYR A 316 2.40 -17.18 9.77
C TYR A 316 3.36 -16.63 8.73
N THR A 317 3.43 -15.30 8.62
CA THR A 317 4.29 -14.60 7.63
C THR A 317 5.77 -14.62 7.99
N GLY A 318 6.12 -14.87 9.26
CA GLY A 318 7.49 -14.89 9.76
C GLY A 318 8.19 -16.25 9.67
N CYS A 319 7.56 -17.26 9.06
CA CYS A 319 8.12 -18.60 8.92
C CYS A 319 8.15 -19.04 7.45
N ASP A 320 9.31 -19.40 6.94
CA ASP A 320 9.52 -19.77 5.54
C ASP A 320 9.23 -21.27 5.25
N SER A 321 9.09 -22.11 6.28
CA SER A 321 8.72 -23.52 6.09
C SER A 321 7.22 -23.74 6.13
N CYS A 322 6.74 -24.82 5.51
CA CYS A 322 5.34 -25.19 5.54
C CYS A 322 5.10 -26.71 5.50
N VAL A 323 3.90 -27.09 5.90
CA VAL A 323 3.32 -28.42 5.73
C VAL A 323 2.24 -28.32 4.68
N ILE A 324 2.28 -29.23 3.71
CA ILE A 324 1.28 -29.36 2.66
C ILE A 324 0.51 -30.64 2.94
N VAL A 325 -0.81 -30.52 3.05
CA VAL A 325 -1.72 -31.64 3.24
C VAL A 325 -2.65 -31.71 2.04
N THR A 326 -2.66 -32.84 1.34
CA THR A 326 -3.57 -33.10 0.22
C THR A 326 -4.64 -34.07 0.67
N ALA A 327 -5.90 -33.72 0.48
CA ALA A 327 -7.06 -34.53 0.83
C ALA A 327 -8.08 -34.45 -0.33
N GLY A 328 -8.12 -35.47 -1.19
CA GLY A 328 -8.87 -35.46 -2.43
C GLY A 328 -8.42 -34.33 -3.35
N GLU A 329 -9.37 -33.51 -3.81
CA GLU A 329 -9.08 -32.33 -4.65
C GLU A 329 -8.64 -31.08 -3.84
N ARG A 330 -8.53 -31.18 -2.51
CA ARG A 330 -8.20 -30.03 -1.65
C ARG A 330 -6.73 -30.10 -1.23
N THR A 331 -6.05 -28.98 -1.40
CA THR A 331 -4.71 -28.80 -0.84
C THR A 331 -4.77 -27.74 0.25
N LEU A 332 -4.20 -28.07 1.41
CA LEU A 332 -4.02 -27.18 2.55
C LEU A 332 -2.53 -26.93 2.75
N VAL A 333 -2.15 -25.65 2.84
CA VAL A 333 -0.79 -25.22 3.21
C VAL A 333 -0.84 -24.56 4.58
N LEU A 334 -0.13 -25.10 5.55
CA LEU A 334 -0.09 -24.57 6.91
C LEU A 334 1.33 -24.52 7.47
N ASN A 335 1.56 -23.66 8.47
CA ASN A 335 2.80 -23.66 9.23
C ASN A 335 2.58 -23.25 10.69
N GLY A 336 3.62 -23.40 11.48
CA GLY A 336 3.73 -22.86 12.84
C GLY A 336 4.38 -21.48 12.87
N LYS A 337 4.54 -20.92 14.08
CA LYS A 337 5.16 -19.61 14.32
C LYS A 337 6.62 -19.54 13.84
N ASP A 338 7.27 -20.69 13.80
CA ASP A 338 8.63 -20.86 13.37
C ASP A 338 8.83 -22.26 12.74
N ARG A 339 10.04 -22.52 12.25
CA ARG A 339 10.39 -23.79 11.61
C ARG A 339 10.24 -24.99 12.55
N ALA A 340 10.57 -24.85 13.84
CA ALA A 340 10.44 -25.94 14.82
C ALA A 340 8.97 -26.29 15.08
N ALA A 341 8.12 -25.28 15.25
CA ALA A 341 6.68 -25.46 15.38
C ALA A 341 6.05 -26.08 14.11
N THR A 342 6.51 -25.65 12.92
CA THR A 342 6.05 -26.23 11.63
C THR A 342 6.43 -27.71 11.51
N LYS A 343 7.66 -28.06 11.90
CA LYS A 343 8.12 -29.43 11.89
C LYS A 343 7.35 -30.32 12.90
N ASN A 344 7.07 -29.77 14.08
CA ASN A 344 6.25 -30.46 15.08
C ASN A 344 4.83 -30.74 14.58
N ILE A 345 4.21 -29.80 13.85
CA ILE A 345 2.91 -30.00 13.19
C ILE A 345 3.00 -31.18 12.21
N TYR A 346 4.03 -31.21 11.37
CA TYR A 346 4.24 -32.29 10.40
C TYR A 346 4.41 -33.66 11.08
N GLU A 347 5.31 -33.75 12.06
CA GLU A 347 5.59 -34.99 12.79
C GLU A 347 4.35 -35.47 13.56
N THR A 348 3.59 -34.56 14.15
CA THR A 348 2.36 -34.93 14.87
C THR A 348 1.28 -35.44 13.90
N LEU A 349 1.06 -34.79 12.76
CA LEU A 349 0.10 -35.26 11.77
C LEU A 349 0.46 -36.65 11.22
N LEU A 350 1.73 -36.95 10.98
CA LEU A 350 2.19 -38.27 10.56
C LEU A 350 1.80 -39.33 11.57
N THR A 351 1.94 -39.08 12.89
CA THR A 351 1.57 -40.06 13.90
C THR A 351 0.09 -40.41 13.95
N TYR A 352 -0.80 -39.53 13.49
CA TYR A 352 -2.23 -39.74 13.41
C TYR A 352 -2.69 -40.36 12.08
N ILE A 353 -1.94 -40.13 11.00
CA ILE A 353 -2.26 -40.63 9.66
C ILE A 353 -1.76 -42.09 9.49
N ASP A 354 -0.63 -42.44 10.10
CA ASP A 354 0.00 -43.76 10.00
C ASP A 354 -0.60 -44.77 11.00
N ASN A 355 -1.47 -44.34 11.93
CA ASN A 355 -2.20 -45.21 12.89
C ASN A 355 -3.64 -45.43 12.43
#